data_e4c32818107d7bbc44d433400033ecf1
#
_entry.id   e4c32818107d7bbc44d433400033ecf1
#
_cell.length_a   1.000
_cell.length_b   1.000
_cell.length_c   1.000
_cell.angle_alpha   90.00
_cell.angle_beta   90.00
_cell.angle_gamma   90.00
#
_symmetry.space_group_name_H-M   'P 1'
#
loop_
_entity.id
_entity.type
_entity.pdbx_description
1 polymer ?
#
loop_
_entity_poly.entity_id
_entity_poly.type
_entity_poly.pdbx_seq_one_letter_code
_entity_poly.pdbx_strand_id
1 'polypeptide(L)'
;MAHKRVVLCLLGTVLAASMLSGCAGKKSDPVTITVWTYYNGDQLDTFNNLAEKFNETVGKKQGITVDSKSLGTVEDLEKNVLAAADGEVGASEVPNIFSAYADTAYTMDQKDMLVDISDYLTDKEKEQYVEGYLKEGDFSDDGSIKIFPVAKSTELLFLNDTDWQKFATDTGAEYDDLKSIEGLVETAEKYYNWTDEQTPDQPNDGKALFGRDAMANYILVGAQELGCDIFEVKDEKMTLNFDKDVIRTLWDNYYVPYIRGYFSASGRFRSDDVKTGNVLGYVGSTSSATFFPTEVTNDSGDTYDISLKVLPSPKFKDGDDYAVQQGAGMVVTKGSDEEIKASVEFLKWFTKPENNIDFSVGSGYLPVTNEANSIDKIKSVESDISSSMEEILTKSVDEINNNNLYYMHAFENGNDARTVLQEAFEDVAQQDRATVEERLTEGQSAQEAEAEFLSDDYFENWYQNVLSELQAYEG
;
A
#
# COMPACT_ATOMS: atom_id res chain seq x y z
N MET A 1 54.31 21.00 -76.97
CA MET A 1 55.00 21.07 -75.66
C MET A 1 54.29 22.11 -74.80
N ALA A 2 53.28 21.76 -74.15
CA ALA A 2 52.54 22.61 -73.18
C ALA A 2 51.64 21.76 -72.32
N HIS A 3 52.18 21.13 -71.31
CA HIS A 3 51.43 20.49 -70.25
C HIS A 3 52.34 20.34 -69.02
N LYS A 4 52.55 21.40 -68.26
CA LYS A 4 53.17 21.35 -66.90
C LYS A 4 53.10 22.72 -66.22
N ARG A 5 51.93 23.30 -65.95
CA ARG A 5 51.81 24.50 -65.07
C ARG A 5 50.36 24.71 -64.53
N VAL A 6 49.59 23.68 -64.17
CA VAL A 6 48.25 23.87 -63.57
C VAL A 6 48.03 22.94 -62.36
N VAL A 7 49.03 22.52 -61.62
CA VAL A 7 48.84 21.61 -60.45
C VAL A 7 49.33 22.24 -59.13
N LEU A 8 49.60 23.55 -59.08
CA LEU A 8 50.18 24.12 -57.82
C LEU A 8 49.35 25.22 -57.16
N CYS A 9 48.06 25.40 -57.49
CA CYS A 9 47.21 26.39 -56.83
C CYS A 9 45.90 25.81 -56.14
N LEU A 10 45.78 24.51 -55.95
CA LEU A 10 44.60 23.89 -55.36
C LEU A 10 44.85 23.18 -54.01
N LEU A 11 46.01 23.37 -53.40
CA LEU A 11 46.36 22.83 -52.06
C LEU A 11 46.39 23.87 -50.94
N GLY A 12 45.96 25.11 -51.17
CA GLY A 12 46.02 26.20 -50.16
C GLY A 12 44.71 26.59 -49.52
N THR A 13 43.57 26.00 -49.93
CA THR A 13 42.24 26.43 -49.44
C THR A 13 41.44 25.35 -48.65
N VAL A 14 42.05 24.23 -48.33
CA VAL A 14 41.38 23.15 -47.54
C VAL A 14 41.81 23.16 -46.06
N LEU A 15 42.73 23.99 -45.60
CA LEU A 15 43.24 24.02 -44.23
C LEU A 15 42.65 25.14 -43.35
N ALA A 16 41.64 25.90 -43.81
CA ALA A 16 41.03 26.98 -43.00
C ALA A 16 39.54 26.74 -42.63
N ALA A 17 38.98 25.55 -42.95
CA ALA A 17 37.58 25.21 -42.62
C ALA A 17 37.42 24.18 -41.47
N SER A 18 38.48 23.81 -40.78
CA SER A 18 38.45 22.77 -39.72
C SER A 18 38.64 23.29 -38.27
N MET A 19 38.42 24.60 -38.02
CA MET A 19 38.50 25.15 -36.65
C MET A 19 37.24 25.89 -36.20
N LEU A 20 36.07 25.46 -36.67
CA LEU A 20 34.78 25.96 -36.16
C LEU A 20 33.79 24.82 -35.81
N SER A 21 34.32 23.65 -35.41
CA SER A 21 33.52 22.54 -34.88
C SER A 21 33.97 22.21 -33.44
N GLY A 22 33.89 23.19 -32.57
CA GLY A 22 34.31 23.00 -31.20
C GLY A 22 33.40 23.74 -30.23
N CYS A 23 32.15 23.29 -30.08
CA CYS A 23 31.27 23.45 -28.95
C CYS A 23 29.88 22.84 -29.28
N ALA A 24 29.87 21.65 -29.91
CA ALA A 24 28.72 20.75 -29.70
C ALA A 24 29.04 19.99 -28.41
N GLY A 25 28.33 20.29 -27.30
CA GLY A 25 28.40 19.50 -26.11
C GLY A 25 28.30 18.02 -26.50
N LYS A 26 29.13 17.16 -25.92
CA LYS A 26 28.99 15.71 -26.08
C LYS A 26 27.53 15.40 -25.79
N LYS A 27 26.73 15.03 -26.79
CA LYS A 27 25.49 14.31 -26.54
C LYS A 27 25.95 13.04 -25.88
N SER A 28 25.53 12.83 -24.65
CA SER A 28 25.64 11.52 -24.00
C SER A 28 25.00 10.50 -24.94
N ASP A 29 25.58 9.33 -25.03
CA ASP A 29 24.97 8.22 -25.77
C ASP A 29 23.55 7.97 -25.17
N PRO A 30 22.58 7.59 -26.00
CA PRO A 30 21.22 7.30 -25.49
C PRO A 30 21.24 6.19 -24.45
N VAL A 31 20.55 6.40 -23.33
CA VAL A 31 20.44 5.43 -22.23
C VAL A 31 19.03 4.90 -22.18
N THR A 32 18.87 3.59 -22.14
CA THR A 32 17.59 2.94 -21.87
C THR A 32 17.63 2.39 -20.45
N ILE A 33 16.64 2.76 -19.64
CA ILE A 33 16.43 2.22 -18.28
C ILE A 33 15.21 1.32 -18.26
N THR A 34 15.33 0.17 -17.60
CA THR A 34 14.25 -0.80 -17.42
C THR A 34 13.56 -0.57 -16.08
N VAL A 35 12.23 -0.58 -16.08
CA VAL A 35 11.42 -0.36 -14.88
C VAL A 35 10.44 -1.52 -14.71
N TRP A 36 10.54 -2.24 -13.59
CA TRP A 36 9.61 -3.31 -13.26
C TRP A 36 8.62 -2.87 -12.19
N THR A 37 7.33 -3.12 -12.43
CA THR A 37 6.25 -2.80 -11.50
C THR A 37 5.35 -4.00 -11.28
N TYR A 38 4.44 -3.91 -10.30
CA TYR A 38 3.33 -4.84 -10.10
C TYR A 38 1.97 -4.23 -10.49
N TYR A 39 1.97 -3.04 -11.07
CA TYR A 39 0.74 -2.32 -11.41
C TYR A 39 -0.11 -3.10 -12.42
N ASN A 40 -1.43 -3.05 -12.26
CA ASN A 40 -2.41 -3.70 -13.09
C ASN A 40 -3.56 -2.75 -13.44
N GLY A 41 -4.34 -3.06 -14.47
CA GLY A 41 -5.51 -2.28 -14.86
C GLY A 41 -5.20 -0.79 -15.02
N ASP A 42 -6.02 0.08 -14.45
CA ASP A 42 -5.90 1.54 -14.58
C ASP A 42 -4.59 2.09 -14.02
N GLN A 43 -4.03 1.44 -12.98
CA GLN A 43 -2.71 1.81 -12.43
C GLN A 43 -1.60 1.60 -13.46
N LEU A 44 -1.63 0.46 -14.16
CA LEU A 44 -0.64 0.15 -15.20
C LEU A 44 -0.79 1.08 -16.40
N ASP A 45 -2.01 1.31 -16.84
CA ASP A 45 -2.29 2.18 -17.99
C ASP A 45 -1.81 3.61 -17.70
N THR A 46 -2.10 4.14 -16.50
CA THR A 46 -1.67 5.47 -16.09
C THR A 46 -0.14 5.57 -15.98
N PHE A 47 0.51 4.55 -15.40
CA PHE A 47 1.98 4.50 -15.32
C PHE A 47 2.62 4.48 -16.71
N ASN A 48 2.12 3.64 -17.62
CA ASN A 48 2.63 3.55 -18.99
C ASN A 48 2.45 4.85 -19.78
N ASN A 49 1.30 5.53 -19.63
CA ASN A 49 1.06 6.84 -20.24
C ASN A 49 2.06 7.89 -19.76
N LEU A 50 2.40 7.89 -18.47
CA LEU A 50 3.41 8.78 -17.91
C LEU A 50 4.82 8.43 -18.40
N ALA A 51 5.17 7.15 -18.47
CA ALA A 51 6.45 6.71 -19.04
C ALA A 51 6.60 7.13 -20.51
N GLU A 52 5.55 6.99 -21.31
CA GLU A 52 5.51 7.47 -22.70
C GLU A 52 5.64 9.00 -22.78
N LYS A 53 4.89 9.74 -21.94
CA LYS A 53 4.99 11.20 -21.83
C LYS A 53 6.42 11.66 -21.46
N PHE A 54 7.10 10.95 -20.56
CA PHE A 54 8.51 11.19 -20.26
C PHE A 54 9.37 10.95 -21.48
N ASN A 55 9.24 9.80 -22.15
CA ASN A 55 10.02 9.42 -23.32
C ASN A 55 9.88 10.42 -24.46
N GLU A 56 8.68 10.96 -24.68
CA GLU A 56 8.43 11.94 -25.75
C GLU A 56 8.90 13.37 -25.44
N THR A 57 9.06 13.70 -24.15
CA THR A 57 9.33 15.07 -23.68
C THR A 57 10.73 15.22 -23.11
N VAL A 58 10.93 14.95 -21.83
CA VAL A 58 12.19 15.12 -21.12
C VAL A 58 13.20 14.07 -21.57
N GLY A 59 12.80 12.82 -21.65
CA GLY A 59 13.63 11.71 -22.07
C GLY A 59 14.22 11.95 -23.46
N LYS A 60 13.39 12.34 -24.43
CA LYS A 60 13.86 12.68 -25.80
C LYS A 60 14.90 13.79 -25.82
N LYS A 61 14.77 14.79 -24.95
CA LYS A 61 15.73 15.91 -24.89
C LYS A 61 17.05 15.49 -24.27
N GLN A 62 17.00 14.61 -23.30
CA GLN A 62 18.16 14.16 -22.53
C GLN A 62 18.79 12.87 -23.08
N GLY A 63 18.14 12.19 -24.02
CA GLY A 63 18.60 10.91 -24.58
C GLY A 63 18.28 9.72 -23.65
N ILE A 64 17.24 9.84 -22.82
CA ILE A 64 16.79 8.78 -21.88
C ILE A 64 15.53 8.14 -22.44
N THR A 65 15.46 6.80 -22.38
CA THR A 65 14.26 6.02 -22.69
C THR A 65 13.91 5.12 -21.50
N VAL A 66 12.67 5.17 -21.06
CA VAL A 66 12.12 4.29 -20.05
C VAL A 66 11.41 3.13 -20.75
N ASP A 67 11.81 1.89 -20.43
CA ASP A 67 11.16 0.65 -20.86
C ASP A 67 10.53 -0.01 -19.63
N SER A 68 9.19 0.10 -19.51
CA SER A 68 8.44 -0.38 -18.35
C SER A 68 7.82 -1.74 -18.62
N LYS A 69 7.78 -2.59 -17.56
CA LYS A 69 7.15 -3.90 -17.57
C LYS A 69 6.44 -4.15 -16.25
N SER A 70 5.17 -4.55 -16.30
CA SER A 70 4.49 -5.12 -15.14
C SER A 70 4.77 -6.63 -15.04
N LEU A 71 4.99 -7.10 -13.83
CA LEU A 71 5.15 -8.53 -13.50
C LEU A 71 3.89 -9.12 -12.85
N GLY A 72 2.82 -8.33 -12.75
CA GLY A 72 1.48 -8.78 -12.37
C GLY A 72 1.17 -8.61 -10.89
N THR A 73 1.80 -9.34 -9.99
CA THR A 73 1.58 -9.22 -8.54
C THR A 73 2.84 -8.79 -7.81
N VAL A 74 2.69 -8.40 -6.54
CA VAL A 74 3.84 -8.07 -5.67
C VAL A 74 4.74 -9.30 -5.55
N GLU A 75 4.17 -10.47 -5.26
CA GLU A 75 4.89 -11.73 -5.08
C GLU A 75 5.65 -12.15 -6.34
N ASP A 76 5.03 -11.99 -7.53
CA ASP A 76 5.68 -12.28 -8.80
C ASP A 76 6.85 -11.30 -9.06
N LEU A 77 6.68 -10.02 -8.74
CA LEU A 77 7.73 -9.02 -8.88
C LEU A 77 8.91 -9.35 -7.95
N GLU A 78 8.66 -9.57 -6.67
CA GLU A 78 9.69 -9.91 -5.66
C GLU A 78 10.46 -11.16 -6.07
N LYS A 79 9.74 -12.24 -6.41
CA LYS A 79 10.35 -13.49 -6.87
C LYS A 79 11.27 -13.28 -8.07
N ASN A 80 10.82 -12.50 -9.08
CA ASN A 80 11.61 -12.27 -10.28
C ASN A 80 12.83 -11.39 -10.00
N VAL A 81 12.70 -10.38 -9.12
CA VAL A 81 13.81 -9.50 -8.72
C VAL A 81 14.85 -10.30 -7.96
N LEU A 82 14.46 -11.11 -6.97
CA LEU A 82 15.39 -11.93 -6.19
C LEU A 82 16.07 -13.01 -7.04
N ALA A 83 15.33 -13.67 -7.93
CA ALA A 83 15.89 -14.63 -8.89
C ALA A 83 16.92 -13.97 -9.84
N ALA A 84 16.65 -12.74 -10.29
CA ALA A 84 17.58 -11.96 -11.11
C ALA A 84 18.82 -11.56 -10.30
N ALA A 85 18.66 -11.14 -9.05
CA ALA A 85 19.76 -10.77 -8.15
C ALA A 85 20.68 -11.95 -7.83
N ASP A 86 20.11 -13.15 -7.67
CA ASP A 86 20.85 -14.38 -7.39
C ASP A 86 21.47 -15.04 -8.65
N GLY A 87 21.16 -14.48 -9.84
CA GLY A 87 21.69 -15.00 -11.11
C GLY A 87 21.15 -16.40 -11.43
N GLU A 88 19.91 -16.69 -11.07
CA GLU A 88 19.29 -18.00 -11.31
C GLU A 88 19.21 -18.33 -12.80
N VAL A 89 19.29 -19.61 -13.13
CA VAL A 89 19.25 -20.06 -14.50
C VAL A 89 17.89 -19.73 -15.15
N GLY A 90 17.93 -18.88 -16.16
CA GLY A 90 16.72 -18.42 -16.87
C GLY A 90 16.09 -17.14 -16.32
N ALA A 91 16.63 -16.58 -15.24
CA ALA A 91 16.24 -15.26 -14.76
C ALA A 91 16.63 -14.16 -15.77
N SER A 92 15.88 -13.06 -15.75
CA SER A 92 16.22 -11.84 -16.50
C SER A 92 17.42 -11.12 -15.85
N GLU A 93 17.96 -10.13 -16.54
CA GLU A 93 18.87 -9.15 -15.89
C GLU A 93 18.11 -8.33 -14.86
N VAL A 94 18.78 -7.89 -13.79
CA VAL A 94 18.21 -7.02 -12.77
C VAL A 94 17.81 -5.69 -13.42
N PRO A 95 16.57 -5.20 -13.23
CA PRO A 95 16.14 -3.94 -13.82
C PRO A 95 16.85 -2.74 -13.17
N ASN A 96 16.91 -1.60 -13.87
CA ASN A 96 17.47 -0.37 -13.30
C ASN A 96 16.62 0.22 -12.19
N ILE A 97 15.30 0.02 -12.28
CA ILE A 97 14.32 0.45 -11.28
C ILE A 97 13.31 -0.68 -11.07
N PHE A 98 12.87 -0.90 -9.85
CA PHE A 98 11.71 -1.74 -9.59
C PHE A 98 10.91 -1.23 -8.39
N SER A 99 9.60 -1.54 -8.36
CA SER A 99 8.74 -1.28 -7.21
C SER A 99 9.09 -2.24 -6.08
N ALA A 100 9.29 -1.73 -4.86
CA ALA A 100 9.63 -2.56 -3.71
C ALA A 100 8.95 -2.08 -2.44
N TYR A 101 8.52 -3.03 -1.63
CA TYR A 101 8.28 -2.82 -0.21
C TYR A 101 9.61 -2.91 0.56
N ALA A 102 9.58 -2.49 1.81
CA ALA A 102 10.78 -2.35 2.64
C ALA A 102 11.60 -3.66 2.75
N ASP A 103 10.94 -4.79 2.90
CA ASP A 103 11.60 -6.09 3.08
C ASP A 103 12.40 -6.55 1.84
N THR A 104 11.78 -6.43 0.65
CA THR A 104 12.47 -6.74 -0.61
C THR A 104 13.61 -5.77 -0.87
N ALA A 105 13.40 -4.49 -0.60
CA ALA A 105 14.44 -3.48 -0.73
C ALA A 105 15.58 -3.72 0.25
N TYR A 106 15.29 -4.05 1.51
CA TYR A 106 16.29 -4.42 2.51
C TYR A 106 17.11 -5.64 2.07
N THR A 107 16.46 -6.70 1.60
CA THR A 107 17.14 -7.90 1.08
C THR A 107 18.09 -7.56 -0.08
N MET A 108 17.68 -6.67 -0.98
CA MET A 108 18.52 -6.21 -2.09
C MET A 108 19.67 -5.30 -1.62
N ASP A 109 19.46 -4.50 -0.59
CA ASP A 109 20.51 -3.66 0.01
C ASP A 109 21.57 -4.52 0.71
N GLN A 110 21.16 -5.55 1.46
CA GLN A 110 22.09 -6.54 2.05
C GLN A 110 22.95 -7.26 1.01
N LYS A 111 22.46 -7.38 -0.23
CA LYS A 111 23.24 -7.91 -1.37
C LYS A 111 24.13 -6.83 -2.03
N ASP A 112 24.22 -5.63 -1.47
CA ASP A 112 24.96 -4.46 -2.02
C ASP A 112 24.52 -4.10 -3.44
N MET A 113 23.22 -4.23 -3.76
CA MET A 113 22.69 -4.01 -5.12
C MET A 113 21.93 -2.69 -5.29
N LEU A 114 21.62 -1.97 -4.20
CA LEU A 114 20.89 -0.73 -4.26
C LEU A 114 21.79 0.52 -4.26
N VAL A 115 21.28 1.57 -4.87
CA VAL A 115 21.88 2.91 -4.85
C VAL A 115 21.26 3.70 -3.70
N ASP A 116 22.08 4.42 -2.94
CA ASP A 116 21.60 5.48 -2.07
C ASP A 116 21.24 6.70 -2.91
N ILE A 117 19.93 6.96 -3.04
CA ILE A 117 19.42 8.07 -3.84
C ILE A 117 19.64 9.42 -3.13
N SER A 118 19.93 9.41 -1.84
CA SER A 118 20.19 10.64 -1.06
C SER A 118 21.32 11.49 -1.65
N ASP A 119 22.33 10.85 -2.27
CA ASP A 119 23.45 11.50 -2.93
C ASP A 119 23.06 12.27 -4.22
N TYR A 120 21.90 11.96 -4.78
CA TYR A 120 21.37 12.55 -6.03
C TYR A 120 20.30 13.61 -5.77
N LEU A 121 19.96 13.87 -4.50
CA LEU A 121 18.98 14.86 -4.08
C LEU A 121 19.66 15.96 -3.26
N THR A 122 19.36 17.20 -3.58
CA THR A 122 19.68 18.33 -2.71
C THR A 122 18.77 18.35 -1.49
N ASP A 123 19.19 18.96 -0.39
CA ASP A 123 18.36 19.10 0.83
C ASP A 123 17.01 19.75 0.50
N LYS A 124 17.01 20.77 -0.38
CA LYS A 124 15.78 21.42 -0.84
C LYS A 124 14.84 20.48 -1.63
N GLU A 125 15.38 19.49 -2.35
CA GLU A 125 14.56 18.49 -3.02
C GLU A 125 14.00 17.48 -2.02
N LYS A 126 14.80 17.07 -1.02
CA LYS A 126 14.33 16.18 0.06
C LYS A 126 13.18 16.83 0.85
N GLU A 127 13.27 18.11 1.19
CA GLU A 127 12.24 18.89 1.90
C GLU A 127 10.89 18.96 1.15
N GLN A 128 10.85 18.66 -0.14
CA GLN A 128 9.61 18.65 -0.91
C GLN A 128 8.74 17.42 -0.65
N TYR A 129 9.33 16.33 -0.21
CA TYR A 129 8.62 15.07 0.05
C TYR A 129 8.03 15.04 1.46
N VAL A 130 6.99 14.24 1.64
CA VAL A 130 6.49 13.91 2.98
C VAL A 130 7.61 13.18 3.72
N GLU A 131 8.01 13.68 4.89
CA GLU A 131 9.18 13.20 5.62
C GLU A 131 9.12 11.69 5.91
N GLY A 132 7.97 11.20 6.38
CA GLY A 132 7.76 9.78 6.67
C GLY A 132 7.96 8.87 5.44
N TYR A 133 7.65 9.38 4.24
CA TYR A 133 7.82 8.60 3.02
C TYR A 133 9.27 8.38 2.61
N LEU A 134 10.16 9.33 2.92
CA LEU A 134 11.60 9.17 2.69
C LEU A 134 12.25 8.26 3.74
N LYS A 135 11.76 8.29 4.98
CA LYS A 135 12.32 7.50 6.09
C LYS A 135 12.14 5.99 5.92
N GLU A 136 11.13 5.54 5.19
CA GLU A 136 10.92 4.10 4.94
C GLU A 136 12.12 3.40 4.28
N GLY A 137 12.90 4.13 3.50
CA GLY A 137 14.12 3.63 2.84
C GLY A 137 15.42 3.85 3.62
N ASP A 138 15.35 4.35 4.84
CA ASP A 138 16.50 4.59 5.71
C ASP A 138 16.65 3.42 6.70
N PHE A 139 17.27 2.32 6.25
CA PHE A 139 17.36 1.08 7.03
C PHE A 139 18.34 1.18 8.21
N SER A 140 19.29 2.11 8.16
CA SER A 140 20.38 2.24 9.14
C SER A 140 20.31 3.53 9.96
N ASP A 141 19.24 4.31 9.86
CA ASP A 141 19.06 5.63 10.51
C ASP A 141 20.23 6.61 10.23
N ASP A 142 20.82 6.54 9.02
CA ASP A 142 21.95 7.38 8.60
C ASP A 142 21.58 8.48 7.60
N GLY A 143 20.29 8.57 7.25
CA GLY A 143 19.73 9.51 6.28
C GLY A 143 19.84 9.03 4.84
N SER A 144 20.16 7.77 4.60
CA SER A 144 20.13 7.15 3.28
C SER A 144 18.71 7.04 2.75
N ILE A 145 18.55 7.01 1.41
CA ILE A 145 17.27 6.82 0.75
C ILE A 145 17.40 5.64 -0.22
N LYS A 146 17.12 4.44 0.27
CA LYS A 146 17.16 3.21 -0.54
C LYS A 146 15.85 2.97 -1.27
N ILE A 147 14.73 3.47 -0.74
CA ILE A 147 13.42 3.43 -1.37
C ILE A 147 12.99 4.87 -1.67
N PHE A 148 12.73 5.17 -2.93
CA PHE A 148 12.24 6.48 -3.35
C PHE A 148 10.70 6.45 -3.43
N PRO A 149 9.99 7.32 -2.71
CA PRO A 149 8.53 7.34 -2.75
C PRO A 149 8.04 7.85 -4.11
N VAL A 150 7.10 7.14 -4.72
CA VAL A 150 6.48 7.55 -6.00
C VAL A 150 4.96 7.60 -5.92
N ALA A 151 4.37 6.76 -5.06
CA ALA A 151 2.94 6.68 -4.82
C ALA A 151 2.73 6.01 -3.48
N LYS A 152 1.87 6.57 -2.65
CA LYS A 152 1.56 6.04 -1.32
C LYS A 152 0.07 5.85 -1.14
N SER A 153 -0.32 5.05 -0.16
CA SER A 153 -1.70 4.87 0.25
C SER A 153 -1.79 4.81 1.77
N THR A 154 -2.99 4.92 2.27
CA THR A 154 -3.33 4.66 3.67
C THR A 154 -4.59 3.80 3.72
N GLU A 155 -5.13 3.54 4.90
CA GLU A 155 -6.39 2.82 5.06
C GLU A 155 -7.53 3.77 5.43
N LEU A 156 -8.70 3.49 4.87
CA LEU A 156 -9.95 4.19 5.18
C LEU A 156 -11.07 3.18 5.37
N LEU A 157 -12.13 3.58 6.07
CA LEU A 157 -13.36 2.81 6.17
C LEU A 157 -14.28 3.15 4.98
N PHE A 158 -14.56 2.14 4.17
CA PHE A 158 -15.49 2.18 3.05
C PHE A 158 -16.81 1.52 3.46
N LEU A 159 -17.92 2.24 3.32
CA LEU A 159 -19.22 1.83 3.82
C LEU A 159 -20.28 1.89 2.72
N ASN A 160 -21.12 0.86 2.62
CA ASN A 160 -22.36 0.87 1.85
C ASN A 160 -23.36 1.81 2.54
N ASP A 161 -23.42 3.05 2.07
CA ASP A 161 -24.26 4.10 2.64
C ASP A 161 -25.74 3.81 2.46
N THR A 162 -26.12 3.14 1.37
CA THR A 162 -27.51 2.80 1.08
C THR A 162 -28.13 1.93 2.17
N ASP A 163 -27.42 0.91 2.63
CA ASP A 163 -27.89 0.03 3.69
C ASP A 163 -27.62 0.60 5.07
N TRP A 164 -26.52 1.36 5.25
CA TRP A 164 -26.27 2.10 6.48
C TRP A 164 -27.44 3.05 6.82
N GLN A 165 -27.99 3.80 5.86
CA GLN A 165 -29.09 4.73 6.11
C GLN A 165 -30.36 4.03 6.59
N LYS A 166 -30.62 2.78 6.17
CA LYS A 166 -31.74 1.98 6.66
C LYS A 166 -31.52 1.62 8.12
N PHE A 167 -30.35 1.07 8.43
CA PHE A 167 -29.96 0.72 9.79
C PHE A 167 -29.95 1.92 10.73
N ALA A 168 -29.33 3.03 10.32
CA ALA A 168 -29.26 4.26 11.11
C ALA A 168 -30.65 4.87 11.40
N THR A 169 -31.56 4.82 10.41
CA THR A 169 -32.94 5.31 10.60
C THR A 169 -33.68 4.53 11.68
N ASP A 170 -33.53 3.21 11.71
CA ASP A 170 -34.26 2.35 12.63
C ASP A 170 -33.62 2.32 14.03
N THR A 171 -32.30 2.47 14.14
CA THR A 171 -31.56 2.25 15.39
C THR A 171 -31.01 3.52 16.02
N GLY A 172 -30.94 4.63 15.27
CA GLY A 172 -30.32 5.88 15.69
C GLY A 172 -28.78 5.81 15.68
N ALA A 173 -28.16 4.87 14.95
CA ALA A 173 -26.71 4.82 14.77
C ALA A 173 -26.20 6.03 13.99
N GLU A 174 -25.03 6.54 14.36
CA GLU A 174 -24.39 7.69 13.71
C GLU A 174 -23.01 7.29 13.16
N TYR A 175 -22.52 7.99 12.12
CA TYR A 175 -21.15 7.74 11.61
C TYR A 175 -20.07 7.96 12.67
N ASP A 176 -20.35 8.81 13.65
CA ASP A 176 -19.44 9.09 14.75
C ASP A 176 -19.22 7.85 15.65
N ASP A 177 -20.17 6.90 15.68
CA ASP A 177 -20.02 5.63 16.38
C ASP A 177 -18.92 4.75 15.76
N LEU A 178 -18.60 4.96 14.47
CA LEU A 178 -17.58 4.21 13.72
C LEU A 178 -16.17 4.81 13.81
N LYS A 179 -15.96 5.90 14.54
CA LYS A 179 -14.65 6.57 14.63
C LYS A 179 -13.66 5.82 15.51
N SER A 180 -14.14 5.03 16.44
CA SER A 180 -13.29 4.22 17.31
C SER A 180 -13.52 2.72 17.09
N ILE A 181 -12.47 1.94 17.37
CA ILE A 181 -12.53 0.47 17.29
C ILE A 181 -13.64 -0.07 18.22
N GLU A 182 -13.70 0.43 19.45
CA GLU A 182 -14.72 0.00 20.43
C GLU A 182 -16.14 0.40 19.97
N GLY A 183 -16.31 1.61 19.43
CA GLY A 183 -17.59 2.06 18.89
C GLY A 183 -18.02 1.27 17.66
N LEU A 184 -17.05 0.90 16.81
CA LEU A 184 -17.28 0.00 15.67
C LEU A 184 -17.80 -1.37 16.14
N VAL A 185 -17.18 -1.96 17.18
CA VAL A 185 -17.61 -3.25 17.76
C VAL A 185 -19.02 -3.15 18.32
N GLU A 186 -19.33 -2.12 19.12
CA GLU A 186 -20.66 -1.89 19.68
C GLU A 186 -21.72 -1.70 18.57
N THR A 187 -21.36 -1.00 17.50
CA THR A 187 -22.23 -0.77 16.36
C THR A 187 -22.43 -2.04 15.52
N ALA A 188 -21.40 -2.87 15.41
CA ALA A 188 -21.48 -4.14 14.70
C ALA A 188 -22.39 -5.15 15.44
N GLU A 189 -22.33 -5.21 16.77
CA GLU A 189 -23.30 -5.97 17.57
C GLU A 189 -24.74 -5.49 17.32
N LYS A 190 -24.97 -4.18 17.34
CA LYS A 190 -26.28 -3.59 17.08
C LYS A 190 -26.78 -3.91 15.66
N TYR A 191 -25.90 -3.88 14.66
CA TYR A 191 -26.22 -4.21 13.27
C TYR A 191 -26.57 -5.68 13.10
N TYR A 192 -25.78 -6.59 13.70
CA TYR A 192 -26.04 -8.02 13.70
C TYR A 192 -27.43 -8.33 14.29
N ASN A 193 -27.73 -7.80 15.48
CA ASN A 193 -29.02 -8.01 16.13
C ASN A 193 -30.19 -7.41 15.31
N TRP A 194 -30.00 -6.22 14.74
CA TRP A 194 -31.03 -5.57 13.90
C TRP A 194 -31.33 -6.37 12.62
N THR A 195 -30.32 -7.02 12.01
CA THR A 195 -30.53 -7.89 10.84
C THR A 195 -31.13 -9.24 11.23
N ASP A 196 -30.71 -9.85 12.34
CA ASP A 196 -31.25 -11.11 12.87
C ASP A 196 -32.76 -10.99 13.23
N GLU A 197 -33.18 -9.85 13.77
CA GLU A 197 -34.60 -9.57 14.08
C GLU A 197 -35.49 -9.52 12.82
N GLN A 198 -34.92 -9.34 11.63
CA GLN A 198 -35.67 -9.32 10.37
C GLN A 198 -36.00 -10.73 9.85
N THR A 199 -35.32 -11.73 10.36
CA THR A 199 -35.51 -13.17 10.02
C THR A 199 -35.85 -14.02 11.25
N PRO A 200 -36.96 -13.73 11.96
CA PRO A 200 -37.26 -14.36 13.28
C PRO A 200 -37.43 -15.88 13.26
N ASP A 201 -37.62 -16.44 12.06
CA ASP A 201 -37.68 -17.90 11.85
C ASP A 201 -36.28 -18.55 11.68
N GLN A 202 -35.21 -17.77 11.64
CA GLN A 202 -33.83 -18.20 11.44
C GLN A 202 -32.93 -17.47 12.47
N PRO A 203 -32.95 -17.83 13.73
CA PRO A 203 -32.20 -17.14 14.77
C PRO A 203 -30.68 -17.35 14.61
N ASN A 204 -29.92 -16.32 14.92
CA ASN A 204 -28.45 -16.23 14.79
C ASN A 204 -27.94 -16.19 13.34
N ASP A 205 -28.76 -15.66 12.41
CA ASP A 205 -28.39 -15.41 11.01
C ASP A 205 -28.13 -13.93 10.72
N GLY A 206 -27.90 -13.13 11.76
CA GLY A 206 -27.54 -11.72 11.64
C GLY A 206 -26.33 -11.50 10.75
N LYS A 207 -26.30 -10.37 10.02
CA LYS A 207 -25.22 -10.03 9.10
C LYS A 207 -24.08 -9.31 9.81
N ALA A 208 -22.87 -9.55 9.32
CA ALA A 208 -21.70 -8.82 9.77
C ALA A 208 -21.74 -7.36 9.26
N LEU A 209 -21.36 -6.43 10.13
CA LEU A 209 -21.19 -5.04 9.73
C LEU A 209 -19.86 -4.83 9.02
N PHE A 210 -18.79 -5.49 9.44
CA PHE A 210 -17.43 -5.06 9.17
C PHE A 210 -16.51 -6.20 8.76
N GLY A 211 -15.53 -5.87 7.89
CA GLY A 211 -14.37 -6.70 7.57
C GLY A 211 -13.11 -5.83 7.41
N ARG A 212 -11.96 -6.47 7.29
CA ARG A 212 -10.67 -5.78 7.10
C ARG A 212 -9.82 -6.51 6.07
N ASP A 213 -9.20 -5.75 5.15
CA ASP A 213 -8.36 -6.34 4.08
C ASP A 213 -6.96 -6.71 4.58
N ALA A 214 -6.35 -5.88 5.43
CA ALA A 214 -4.98 -6.08 5.88
C ALA A 214 -4.92 -6.27 7.40
N MET A 215 -5.00 -7.53 7.85
CA MET A 215 -5.00 -7.86 9.27
C MET A 215 -3.71 -7.47 9.98
N ALA A 216 -2.55 -7.66 9.34
CA ALA A 216 -1.29 -7.23 9.92
C ALA A 216 -1.25 -5.73 10.24
N ASN A 217 -1.89 -4.88 9.43
CA ASN A 217 -1.97 -3.46 9.73
C ASN A 217 -2.82 -3.17 10.97
N TYR A 218 -3.95 -3.87 11.15
CA TYR A 218 -4.75 -3.74 12.36
C TYR A 218 -3.93 -4.01 13.61
N ILE A 219 -3.12 -5.07 13.56
CA ILE A 219 -2.35 -5.51 14.72
C ILE A 219 -1.19 -4.54 14.98
N LEU A 220 -0.41 -4.21 13.95
CA LEU A 220 0.79 -3.38 14.09
C LEU A 220 0.44 -1.91 14.40
N VAL A 221 -0.51 -1.32 13.65
CA VAL A 221 -0.94 0.06 13.89
C VAL A 221 -1.71 0.17 15.20
N GLY A 222 -2.62 -0.77 15.48
CA GLY A 222 -3.37 -0.79 16.72
C GLY A 222 -2.48 -0.97 17.96
N ALA A 223 -1.45 -1.83 17.88
CA ALA A 223 -0.46 -1.95 18.94
C ALA A 223 0.31 -0.62 19.12
N GLN A 224 0.70 0.02 18.02
CA GLN A 224 1.38 1.32 18.05
C GLN A 224 0.50 2.42 18.67
N GLU A 225 -0.79 2.46 18.32
CA GLU A 225 -1.78 3.36 18.94
C GLU A 225 -1.85 3.16 20.47
N LEU A 226 -1.72 1.91 20.91
CA LEU A 226 -1.71 1.52 22.33
C LEU A 226 -0.33 1.61 22.99
N GLY A 227 0.66 2.22 22.31
CA GLY A 227 2.00 2.48 22.84
C GLY A 227 2.95 1.28 22.81
N CYS A 228 2.69 0.29 21.95
CA CYS A 228 3.50 -0.91 21.78
C CYS A 228 3.98 -1.04 20.33
N ASP A 229 5.27 -0.91 20.09
CA ASP A 229 5.88 -1.28 18.82
C ASP A 229 6.26 -2.77 18.88
N ILE A 230 5.51 -3.62 18.16
CA ILE A 230 5.68 -5.08 18.22
C ILE A 230 7.06 -5.52 17.71
N PHE A 231 7.54 -4.90 16.64
CA PHE A 231 8.83 -5.18 16.02
C PHE A 231 9.77 -3.98 16.17
N GLU A 232 10.32 -3.80 17.37
CA GLU A 232 11.32 -2.76 17.61
C GLU A 232 12.62 -3.06 16.84
N VAL A 233 12.92 -2.27 15.80
CA VAL A 233 14.15 -2.43 15.01
C VAL A 233 15.13 -1.34 15.40
N LYS A 234 16.34 -1.77 15.80
CA LYS A 234 17.46 -0.89 16.11
C LYS A 234 18.77 -1.49 15.63
N ASP A 235 19.58 -0.68 14.95
CA ASP A 235 20.84 -1.13 14.36
C ASP A 235 20.64 -2.41 13.50
N GLU A 236 19.58 -2.43 12.67
CA GLU A 236 19.15 -3.54 11.80
C GLU A 236 18.74 -4.84 12.54
N LYS A 237 18.58 -4.77 13.87
CA LYS A 237 18.18 -5.91 14.70
C LYS A 237 16.78 -5.72 15.24
N MET A 238 15.96 -6.72 15.06
CA MET A 238 14.62 -6.76 15.62
C MET A 238 14.62 -7.31 17.04
N THR A 239 13.92 -6.63 17.93
CA THR A 239 13.54 -7.08 19.26
C THR A 239 12.03 -7.20 19.34
N LEU A 240 11.52 -8.36 19.69
CA LEU A 240 10.08 -8.60 19.80
C LEU A 240 9.52 -8.01 21.09
N ASN A 241 8.57 -7.08 20.96
CA ASN A 241 7.80 -6.54 22.07
C ASN A 241 6.32 -6.95 21.93
N PHE A 242 6.00 -8.21 22.24
CA PHE A 242 4.67 -8.78 22.12
C PHE A 242 3.95 -8.64 23.45
N ASP A 243 3.56 -7.39 23.81
CA ASP A 243 2.91 -7.07 25.09
C ASP A 243 1.54 -7.74 25.21
N LYS A 244 1.36 -8.56 26.26
CA LYS A 244 0.18 -9.37 26.43
C LYS A 244 -1.12 -8.57 26.63
N ASP A 245 -1.05 -7.45 27.33
CA ASP A 245 -2.26 -6.67 27.63
C ASP A 245 -2.69 -5.90 26.35
N VAL A 246 -1.73 -5.41 25.58
CA VAL A 246 -1.99 -4.81 24.26
C VAL A 246 -2.57 -5.84 23.28
N ILE A 247 -1.94 -7.01 23.17
CA ILE A 247 -2.43 -8.09 22.30
C ILE A 247 -3.81 -8.58 22.74
N ARG A 248 -4.08 -8.65 24.05
CA ARG A 248 -5.44 -8.96 24.54
C ARG A 248 -6.46 -7.91 24.12
N THR A 249 -6.10 -6.63 24.15
CA THR A 249 -6.99 -5.55 23.69
C THR A 249 -7.30 -5.69 22.19
N LEU A 250 -6.29 -5.98 21.36
CA LEU A 250 -6.49 -6.25 19.93
C LEU A 250 -7.37 -7.47 19.70
N TRP A 251 -7.13 -8.55 20.43
CA TRP A 251 -7.91 -9.78 20.37
C TRP A 251 -9.37 -9.54 20.72
N ASP A 252 -9.65 -8.88 21.81
CA ASP A 252 -11.02 -8.61 22.29
C ASP A 252 -11.81 -7.72 21.31
N ASN A 253 -11.13 -6.89 20.53
CA ASN A 253 -11.76 -5.97 19.58
C ASN A 253 -11.77 -6.45 18.11
N TYR A 254 -11.19 -7.61 17.82
CA TYR A 254 -11.29 -8.23 16.49
C TYR A 254 -11.77 -9.68 16.55
N TYR A 255 -11.05 -10.55 17.27
CA TYR A 255 -11.38 -11.97 17.34
C TYR A 255 -12.75 -12.21 17.97
N VAL A 256 -13.01 -11.60 19.13
CA VAL A 256 -14.29 -11.76 19.84
C VAL A 256 -15.50 -11.34 18.98
N PRO A 257 -15.55 -10.14 18.36
CA PRO A 257 -16.63 -9.79 17.46
C PRO A 257 -16.69 -10.67 16.20
N TYR A 258 -15.57 -11.20 15.72
CA TYR A 258 -15.57 -12.16 14.60
C TYR A 258 -16.23 -13.48 14.99
N ILE A 259 -15.89 -14.06 16.14
CA ILE A 259 -16.50 -15.29 16.68
C ILE A 259 -18.02 -15.13 16.86
N ARG A 260 -18.47 -13.94 17.25
CA ARG A 260 -19.89 -13.61 17.38
C ARG A 260 -20.62 -13.34 16.05
N GLY A 261 -19.89 -13.28 14.93
CA GLY A 261 -20.45 -13.00 13.61
C GLY A 261 -20.69 -11.52 13.32
N TYR A 262 -20.20 -10.62 14.17
CA TYR A 262 -20.30 -9.17 13.96
C TYR A 262 -19.33 -8.68 12.87
N PHE A 263 -18.22 -9.40 12.70
CA PHE A 263 -17.22 -9.22 11.68
C PHE A 263 -17.15 -10.45 10.77
N SER A 264 -16.74 -10.26 9.52
CA SER A 264 -16.61 -11.36 8.55
C SER A 264 -15.53 -11.08 7.50
N ALA A 265 -14.99 -12.16 6.95
CA ALA A 265 -14.03 -12.17 5.87
C ALA A 265 -14.21 -13.46 5.05
N SER A 266 -15.11 -13.45 4.05
CA SER A 266 -15.47 -14.64 3.27
C SER A 266 -14.93 -14.64 1.84
N GLY A 267 -14.86 -13.49 1.18
CA GLY A 267 -14.28 -13.32 -0.15
C GLY A 267 -12.76 -13.16 -0.14
N ARG A 268 -12.17 -13.10 -1.32
CA ARG A 268 -10.74 -12.78 -1.44
C ARG A 268 -10.43 -11.36 -0.95
N PHE A 269 -11.29 -10.41 -1.30
CA PHE A 269 -11.23 -9.02 -0.85
C PHE A 269 -12.52 -8.63 -0.17
N ARG A 270 -12.46 -7.70 0.77
CA ARG A 270 -13.67 -7.23 1.50
C ARG A 270 -14.66 -6.52 0.58
N SER A 271 -14.19 -5.91 -0.52
CA SER A 271 -15.07 -5.39 -1.58
C SER A 271 -15.97 -6.48 -2.21
N ASP A 272 -15.48 -7.73 -2.29
CA ASP A 272 -16.30 -8.86 -2.74
C ASP A 272 -17.41 -9.18 -1.72
N ASP A 273 -17.10 -9.07 -0.42
CA ASP A 273 -18.08 -9.30 0.65
C ASP A 273 -19.16 -8.20 0.69
N VAL A 274 -18.79 -6.94 0.41
CA VAL A 274 -19.80 -5.86 0.24
C VAL A 274 -20.67 -6.13 -0.98
N LYS A 275 -20.11 -6.60 -2.09
CA LYS A 275 -20.84 -6.91 -3.32
C LYS A 275 -21.89 -8.00 -3.13
N THR A 276 -21.65 -8.94 -2.23
CA THR A 276 -22.61 -10.00 -1.88
C THR A 276 -23.54 -9.62 -0.72
N GLY A 277 -23.28 -8.49 -0.05
CA GLY A 277 -24.02 -8.06 1.14
C GLY A 277 -23.67 -8.86 2.41
N ASN A 278 -22.53 -9.55 2.44
CA ASN A 278 -22.02 -10.27 3.59
C ASN A 278 -21.44 -9.34 4.65
N VAL A 279 -20.92 -8.18 4.26
CA VAL A 279 -20.52 -7.10 5.16
C VAL A 279 -21.09 -5.77 4.69
N LEU A 280 -21.35 -4.86 5.61
CA LEU A 280 -21.82 -3.52 5.31
C LEU A 280 -20.68 -2.58 4.88
N GLY A 281 -19.49 -2.78 5.44
CA GLY A 281 -18.31 -1.99 5.13
C GLY A 281 -17.01 -2.66 5.53
N TYR A 282 -15.91 -2.05 5.15
CA TYR A 282 -14.58 -2.58 5.45
C TYR A 282 -13.53 -1.49 5.54
N VAL A 283 -12.46 -1.77 6.28
CA VAL A 283 -11.23 -1.00 6.21
C VAL A 283 -10.30 -1.64 5.18
N GLY A 284 -9.83 -0.83 4.26
CA GLY A 284 -8.90 -1.24 3.22
C GLY A 284 -8.08 -0.07 2.68
N SER A 285 -7.11 -0.38 1.81
CA SER A 285 -6.25 0.61 1.18
C SER A 285 -7.03 1.60 0.32
N THR A 286 -6.63 2.87 0.37
CA THR A 286 -7.17 3.92 -0.51
C THR A 286 -7.02 3.58 -2.00
N SER A 287 -5.96 2.85 -2.37
CA SER A 287 -5.76 2.36 -3.75
C SER A 287 -6.74 1.27 -4.18
N SER A 288 -7.41 0.60 -3.23
CA SER A 288 -8.45 -0.39 -3.51
C SER A 288 -9.87 0.21 -3.62
N ALA A 289 -10.02 1.48 -3.28
CA ALA A 289 -11.32 2.16 -3.26
C ALA A 289 -12.05 2.17 -4.61
N THR A 290 -11.30 2.10 -5.71
CA THR A 290 -11.86 1.98 -7.08
C THR A 290 -12.57 0.66 -7.34
N PHE A 291 -12.34 -0.35 -6.49
CA PHE A 291 -13.01 -1.65 -6.55
C PHE A 291 -14.25 -1.75 -5.67
N PHE A 292 -14.61 -0.69 -4.95
CA PHE A 292 -15.85 -0.68 -4.17
C PHE A 292 -17.06 -0.87 -5.12
N PRO A 293 -17.98 -1.83 -4.83
CA PRO A 293 -19.06 -2.14 -5.73
C PRO A 293 -20.09 -1.00 -5.83
N THR A 294 -20.72 -0.87 -6.98
CA THR A 294 -21.84 0.07 -7.21
C THR A 294 -23.21 -0.57 -7.00
N GLU A 295 -23.25 -1.89 -6.84
CA GLU A 295 -24.45 -2.69 -6.62
C GLU A 295 -24.17 -3.85 -5.68
N VAL A 296 -25.18 -4.29 -4.95
CA VAL A 296 -25.19 -5.51 -4.14
C VAL A 296 -26.08 -6.53 -4.81
N THR A 297 -25.60 -7.79 -4.88
CA THR A 297 -26.42 -8.94 -5.22
C THR A 297 -26.48 -9.87 -4.02
N ASN A 298 -27.64 -9.92 -3.36
CA ASN A 298 -27.84 -10.71 -2.14
C ASN A 298 -28.01 -12.22 -2.44
N ASP A 299 -28.06 -13.03 -1.39
CA ASP A 299 -28.22 -14.50 -1.49
C ASP A 299 -29.52 -14.93 -2.18
N SER A 300 -30.56 -14.08 -2.17
CA SER A 300 -31.80 -14.33 -2.89
C SER A 300 -31.70 -14.04 -4.40
N GLY A 301 -30.58 -13.49 -4.86
CA GLY A 301 -30.32 -13.08 -6.24
C GLY A 301 -30.91 -11.72 -6.62
N ASP A 302 -31.38 -10.95 -5.65
CA ASP A 302 -31.85 -9.58 -5.86
C ASP A 302 -30.65 -8.63 -5.95
N THR A 303 -30.65 -7.79 -6.98
CA THR A 303 -29.60 -6.79 -7.21
C THR A 303 -30.16 -5.38 -7.04
N TYR A 304 -29.41 -4.52 -6.34
CA TYR A 304 -29.79 -3.10 -6.13
C TYR A 304 -28.56 -2.21 -6.05
N ASP A 305 -28.71 -0.96 -6.51
CA ASP A 305 -27.64 0.03 -6.50
C ASP A 305 -27.31 0.47 -5.06
N ILE A 306 -26.03 0.68 -4.81
CA ILE A 306 -25.52 1.20 -3.55
C ILE A 306 -24.66 2.45 -3.78
N SER A 307 -24.55 3.27 -2.74
CA SER A 307 -23.66 4.42 -2.67
C SER A 307 -22.53 4.18 -1.68
N LEU A 308 -21.35 4.67 -2.02
CA LEU A 308 -20.18 4.66 -1.16
C LEU A 308 -20.21 5.83 -0.18
N LYS A 309 -19.86 5.56 1.08
CA LYS A 309 -19.45 6.54 2.09
C LYS A 309 -18.03 6.25 2.51
N VAL A 310 -17.18 7.28 2.54
CA VAL A 310 -15.77 7.17 2.97
C VAL A 310 -15.61 7.84 4.33
N LEU A 311 -15.07 7.11 5.28
CA LEU A 311 -14.81 7.56 6.66
C LEU A 311 -13.34 7.34 7.01
N PRO A 312 -12.77 8.08 7.98
CA PRO A 312 -11.46 7.77 8.53
C PRO A 312 -11.37 6.33 9.04
N SER A 313 -10.18 5.73 9.03
CA SER A 313 -9.96 4.43 9.66
C SER A 313 -10.27 4.52 11.16
N PRO A 314 -11.04 3.57 11.74
CA PRO A 314 -11.31 3.55 13.18
C PRO A 314 -10.02 3.37 14.00
N LYS A 315 -9.92 4.05 15.14
CA LYS A 315 -8.78 4.03 16.06
C LYS A 315 -9.20 3.64 17.46
N PHE A 316 -8.26 3.20 18.29
CA PHE A 316 -8.55 2.97 19.71
C PHE A 316 -8.84 4.30 20.44
N LYS A 317 -9.90 4.35 21.29
CA LYS A 317 -10.38 5.59 21.94
C LYS A 317 -9.32 6.32 22.74
N ASP A 318 -8.47 5.60 23.44
CA ASP A 318 -7.42 6.15 24.30
C ASP A 318 -6.02 5.98 23.69
N GLY A 319 -5.95 5.66 22.38
CA GLY A 319 -4.72 5.47 21.63
C GLY A 319 -4.16 6.77 21.04
N ASP A 320 -2.92 6.72 20.66
CA ASP A 320 -2.28 7.78 19.88
C ASP A 320 -2.78 7.76 18.42
N ASP A 321 -2.78 8.92 17.78
CA ASP A 321 -3.25 9.06 16.40
C ASP A 321 -2.20 8.57 15.39
N TYR A 322 -2.40 7.36 14.86
CA TYR A 322 -1.58 6.80 13.78
C TYR A 322 -2.41 6.52 12.53
N ALA A 323 -1.75 6.61 11.38
CA ALA A 323 -2.25 6.15 10.09
C ALA A 323 -1.19 5.28 9.42
N VAL A 324 -1.60 4.18 8.82
CA VAL A 324 -0.64 3.31 8.12
C VAL A 324 -0.12 4.00 6.85
N GLN A 325 1.18 3.97 6.66
CA GLN A 325 1.84 4.29 5.40
C GLN A 325 1.97 3.02 4.57
N GLN A 326 1.34 2.98 3.42
CA GLN A 326 1.35 1.85 2.49
C GLN A 326 1.78 2.29 1.09
N GLY A 327 1.89 1.32 0.19
CA GLY A 327 2.31 1.50 -1.19
C GLY A 327 3.82 1.36 -1.34
N ALA A 328 4.24 0.48 -2.24
CA ALA A 328 5.64 0.31 -2.57
C ALA A 328 6.26 1.60 -3.10
N GLY A 329 7.49 1.88 -2.72
CA GLY A 329 8.30 2.87 -3.39
C GLY A 329 9.03 2.27 -4.59
N MET A 330 9.99 3.01 -5.15
CA MET A 330 10.88 2.51 -6.20
C MET A 330 12.32 2.54 -5.73
N VAL A 331 13.04 1.47 -6.02
CA VAL A 331 14.48 1.37 -5.74
C VAL A 331 15.25 1.50 -7.05
N VAL A 332 16.46 2.07 -6.96
CA VAL A 332 17.41 2.15 -8.08
C VAL A 332 18.52 1.15 -7.82
N THR A 333 18.77 0.27 -8.78
CA THR A 333 19.84 -0.72 -8.70
C THR A 333 21.17 -0.16 -9.17
N LYS A 334 22.26 -0.71 -8.66
CA LYS A 334 23.61 -0.36 -9.11
C LYS A 334 23.80 -0.70 -10.58
N GLY A 335 24.45 0.19 -11.31
CA GLY A 335 24.74 0.08 -12.74
C GLY A 335 25.80 1.11 -13.13
N SER A 336 25.81 1.54 -14.40
CA SER A 336 26.65 2.65 -14.81
C SER A 336 26.14 3.98 -14.24
N ASP A 337 27.04 4.96 -14.09
CA ASP A 337 26.69 6.30 -13.62
C ASP A 337 25.59 6.96 -14.48
N GLU A 338 25.59 6.67 -15.78
CA GLU A 338 24.61 7.17 -16.74
C GLU A 338 23.22 6.56 -16.49
N GLU A 339 23.13 5.26 -16.24
CA GLU A 339 21.86 4.56 -15.93
C GLU A 339 21.29 5.02 -14.61
N ILE A 340 22.14 5.14 -13.57
CA ILE A 340 21.71 5.62 -12.25
C ILE A 340 21.15 7.05 -12.35
N LYS A 341 21.86 7.96 -13.03
CA LYS A 341 21.40 9.34 -13.23
C LYS A 341 20.11 9.40 -14.05
N ALA A 342 19.98 8.57 -15.08
CA ALA A 342 18.77 8.49 -15.89
C ALA A 342 17.57 7.98 -15.06
N SER A 343 17.80 6.99 -14.21
CA SER A 343 16.80 6.44 -13.29
C SER A 343 16.30 7.50 -12.31
N VAL A 344 17.21 8.20 -11.65
CA VAL A 344 16.85 9.28 -10.70
C VAL A 344 16.14 10.43 -11.41
N GLU A 345 16.56 10.81 -12.62
CA GLU A 345 15.89 11.87 -13.40
C GLU A 345 14.43 11.48 -13.72
N PHE A 346 14.19 10.22 -14.09
CA PHE A 346 12.82 9.73 -14.30
C PHE A 346 11.99 9.79 -13.02
N LEU A 347 12.50 9.30 -11.90
CA LEU A 347 11.80 9.32 -10.61
C LEU A 347 11.48 10.74 -10.14
N LYS A 348 12.44 11.68 -10.25
CA LYS A 348 12.22 13.11 -9.94
C LYS A 348 11.21 13.76 -10.88
N TRP A 349 11.17 13.37 -12.16
CA TRP A 349 10.16 13.85 -13.10
C TRP A 349 8.78 13.27 -12.79
N PHE A 350 8.70 11.97 -12.46
CA PHE A 350 7.45 11.28 -12.12
C PHE A 350 6.78 11.89 -10.88
N THR A 351 7.58 12.30 -9.89
CA THR A 351 7.11 12.87 -8.63
C THR A 351 6.91 14.40 -8.66
N LYS A 352 7.07 15.06 -9.82
CA LYS A 352 6.60 16.44 -9.94
C LYS A 352 5.10 16.51 -9.68
N PRO A 353 4.61 17.57 -8.98
CA PRO A 353 3.21 17.63 -8.57
C PRO A 353 2.21 17.30 -9.68
N GLU A 354 2.40 17.82 -10.90
CA GLU A 354 1.47 17.62 -11.98
C GLU A 354 1.43 16.17 -12.48
N ASN A 355 2.58 15.48 -12.57
CA ASN A 355 2.65 14.09 -13.02
C ASN A 355 2.24 13.13 -11.91
N ASN A 356 2.60 13.44 -10.67
CA ASN A 356 2.29 12.60 -9.52
C ASN A 356 0.79 12.64 -9.19
N ILE A 357 0.14 13.80 -9.34
CA ILE A 357 -1.32 13.94 -9.21
C ILE A 357 -2.04 13.19 -10.33
N ASP A 358 -1.57 13.30 -11.59
CA ASP A 358 -2.10 12.54 -12.74
C ASP A 358 -2.08 11.01 -12.43
N PHE A 359 -0.95 10.50 -11.92
CA PHE A 359 -0.87 9.11 -11.46
C PHE A 359 -1.83 8.81 -10.30
N SER A 360 -1.92 9.69 -9.31
CA SER A 360 -2.74 9.49 -8.11
C SER A 360 -4.23 9.41 -8.43
N VAL A 361 -4.72 10.31 -9.27
CA VAL A 361 -6.14 10.33 -9.67
C VAL A 361 -6.50 9.09 -10.50
N GLY A 362 -5.60 8.64 -11.38
CA GLY A 362 -5.83 7.46 -12.21
C GLY A 362 -5.65 6.12 -11.49
N SER A 363 -5.00 6.11 -10.32
CA SER A 363 -4.63 4.88 -9.62
C SER A 363 -5.23 4.70 -8.23
N GLY A 364 -5.79 5.76 -7.64
CA GLY A 364 -6.24 5.76 -6.23
C GLY A 364 -5.12 5.86 -5.20
N TYR A 365 -3.87 6.02 -5.62
CA TYR A 365 -2.75 6.31 -4.72
C TYR A 365 -2.72 7.79 -4.31
N LEU A 366 -1.92 8.10 -3.31
CA LEU A 366 -1.63 9.46 -2.86
C LEU A 366 -0.34 9.96 -3.49
N PRO A 367 -0.26 11.27 -3.81
CA PRO A 367 0.99 11.89 -4.21
C PRO A 367 1.98 11.94 -3.04
N VAL A 368 3.27 12.10 -3.36
CA VAL A 368 4.33 11.95 -2.36
C VAL A 368 5.01 13.25 -1.94
N THR A 369 4.67 14.37 -2.57
CA THR A 369 5.21 15.68 -2.16
C THR A 369 4.22 16.46 -1.32
N ASN A 370 4.73 17.29 -0.40
CA ASN A 370 3.91 18.16 0.45
C ASN A 370 3.00 19.09 -0.36
N GLU A 371 3.47 19.60 -1.51
CA GLU A 371 2.67 20.45 -2.41
C GLU A 371 1.53 19.67 -3.05
N ALA A 372 1.79 18.44 -3.50
CA ALA A 372 0.79 17.61 -4.19
C ALA A 372 -0.21 16.98 -3.23
N ASN A 373 0.16 16.73 -1.97
CA ASN A 373 -0.72 16.21 -0.91
C ASN A 373 -1.65 17.29 -0.34
N SER A 374 -2.37 17.95 -1.23
CA SER A 374 -3.36 18.98 -0.94
C SER A 374 -4.53 18.84 -1.91
N ILE A 375 -5.75 18.75 -1.40
CA ILE A 375 -6.95 18.62 -2.23
C ILE A 375 -7.13 19.80 -3.19
N ASP A 376 -6.76 21.01 -2.76
CA ASP A 376 -6.83 22.21 -3.62
C ASP A 376 -5.83 22.11 -4.78
N LYS A 377 -4.63 21.57 -4.52
CA LYS A 377 -3.63 21.35 -5.57
C LYS A 377 -4.09 20.23 -6.53
N ILE A 378 -4.60 19.12 -6.01
CA ILE A 378 -5.15 18.02 -6.81
C ILE A 378 -6.23 18.56 -7.75
N LYS A 379 -7.22 19.28 -7.24
CA LYS A 379 -8.30 19.90 -8.06
C LYS A 379 -7.80 20.95 -9.06
N SER A 380 -6.68 21.61 -8.77
CA SER A 380 -6.10 22.58 -9.70
C SER A 380 -5.41 21.94 -10.90
N VAL A 381 -4.98 20.69 -10.76
CA VAL A 381 -4.33 19.89 -11.82
C VAL A 381 -5.38 19.08 -12.58
N GLU A 382 -6.27 18.39 -11.84
CA GLU A 382 -7.33 17.56 -12.39
C GLU A 382 -8.69 18.12 -12.01
N SER A 383 -9.40 18.73 -12.97
CA SER A 383 -10.69 19.39 -12.73
C SER A 383 -11.90 18.44 -12.83
N ASP A 384 -11.74 17.29 -13.48
CA ASP A 384 -12.82 16.35 -13.80
C ASP A 384 -12.78 15.07 -12.93
N ILE A 385 -12.42 15.23 -11.66
CA ILE A 385 -12.42 14.13 -10.68
C ILE A 385 -13.86 13.74 -10.33
N SER A 386 -14.17 12.44 -10.30
CA SER A 386 -15.47 11.96 -9.85
C SER A 386 -15.69 12.33 -8.36
N SER A 387 -16.97 12.50 -7.97
CA SER A 387 -17.28 12.83 -6.57
C SER A 387 -16.77 11.78 -5.57
N SER A 388 -16.79 10.50 -5.94
CA SER A 388 -16.27 9.42 -5.10
C SER A 388 -14.76 9.52 -4.97
N MET A 389 -14.02 9.75 -6.06
CA MET A 389 -12.56 9.91 -6.02
C MET A 389 -12.18 11.17 -5.24
N GLU A 390 -12.93 12.27 -5.39
CA GLU A 390 -12.70 13.47 -4.59
C GLU A 390 -12.87 13.21 -3.09
N GLU A 391 -13.92 12.46 -2.68
CA GLU A 391 -14.13 12.08 -1.27
C GLU A 391 -12.98 11.20 -0.76
N ILE A 392 -12.57 10.18 -1.52
CA ILE A 392 -11.44 9.30 -1.20
C ILE A 392 -10.16 10.12 -1.00
N LEU A 393 -9.76 10.92 -1.98
CA LEU A 393 -8.54 11.72 -1.91
C LEU A 393 -8.58 12.75 -0.76
N THR A 394 -9.75 13.37 -0.53
CA THR A 394 -9.91 14.32 0.58
C THR A 394 -9.68 13.62 1.92
N LYS A 395 -10.34 12.49 2.16
CA LYS A 395 -10.19 11.72 3.40
C LYS A 395 -8.77 11.17 3.57
N SER A 396 -8.16 10.71 2.47
CA SER A 396 -6.79 10.20 2.50
C SER A 396 -5.77 11.28 2.84
N VAL A 397 -5.90 12.47 2.24
CA VAL A 397 -5.05 13.63 2.53
C VAL A 397 -5.23 14.09 3.98
N ASP A 398 -6.48 14.12 4.47
CA ASP A 398 -6.77 14.44 5.87
C ASP A 398 -6.11 13.42 6.81
N GLU A 399 -6.20 12.12 6.49
CA GLU A 399 -5.63 11.04 7.29
C GLU A 399 -4.11 11.15 7.39
N ILE A 400 -3.42 11.37 6.26
CA ILE A 400 -1.96 11.52 6.22
C ILE A 400 -1.48 12.78 6.95
N ASN A 401 -2.19 13.89 6.81
CA ASN A 401 -1.73 15.18 7.35
C ASN A 401 -2.02 15.36 8.85
N ASN A 402 -2.97 14.62 9.41
CA ASN A 402 -3.40 14.80 10.80
C ASN A 402 -2.94 13.67 11.74
N ASN A 403 -2.26 12.63 11.23
CA ASN A 403 -1.82 11.50 12.02
C ASN A 403 -0.32 11.27 11.90
N ASN A 404 0.26 10.59 12.88
CA ASN A 404 1.59 10.03 12.75
C ASN A 404 1.57 8.90 11.73
N LEU A 405 2.53 8.87 10.82
CA LEU A 405 2.61 7.81 9.82
C LEU A 405 3.35 6.60 10.40
N TYR A 406 2.67 5.45 10.38
CA TYR A 406 3.25 4.18 10.76
C TYR A 406 3.70 3.40 9.52
N TYR A 407 4.91 2.90 9.54
CA TYR A 407 5.43 1.88 8.64
C TYR A 407 6.27 0.90 9.46
N MET A 408 6.27 -0.37 9.06
CA MET A 408 7.11 -1.37 9.70
C MET A 408 8.56 -1.17 9.24
N HIS A 409 9.49 -1.00 10.17
CA HIS A 409 10.91 -0.97 9.85
C HIS A 409 11.36 -2.33 9.30
N ALA A 410 12.19 -2.31 8.26
CA ALA A 410 12.71 -3.55 7.66
C ALA A 410 13.74 -4.23 8.56
N PHE A 411 13.67 -5.55 8.64
CA PHE A 411 14.63 -6.42 9.31
C PHE A 411 14.69 -7.77 8.59
N GLU A 412 15.68 -8.59 8.92
CA GLU A 412 15.83 -9.90 8.30
C GLU A 412 14.60 -10.79 8.54
N ASN A 413 13.97 -11.29 7.47
CA ASN A 413 12.73 -12.05 7.48
C ASN A 413 11.50 -11.28 8.04
N GLY A 414 11.48 -9.94 7.98
CA GLY A 414 10.38 -9.11 8.49
C GLY A 414 9.04 -9.44 7.84
N ASN A 415 9.02 -9.75 6.52
CA ASN A 415 7.80 -10.15 5.83
C ASN A 415 7.23 -11.47 6.36
N ASP A 416 8.08 -12.45 6.68
CA ASP A 416 7.63 -13.71 7.26
C ASP A 416 7.06 -13.51 8.65
N ALA A 417 7.70 -12.69 9.50
CA ALA A 417 7.19 -12.35 10.84
C ALA A 417 5.82 -11.61 10.75
N ARG A 418 5.68 -10.71 9.79
CA ARG A 418 4.41 -10.03 9.51
C ARG A 418 3.32 -11.00 9.04
N THR A 419 3.67 -11.98 8.22
CA THR A 419 2.74 -13.03 7.73
C THR A 419 2.26 -13.90 8.88
N VAL A 420 3.18 -14.38 9.75
CA VAL A 420 2.83 -15.11 10.97
C VAL A 420 1.82 -14.33 11.81
N LEU A 421 2.07 -13.03 12.01
CA LEU A 421 1.17 -12.18 12.80
C LEU A 421 -0.22 -12.05 12.17
N GLN A 422 -0.28 -11.90 10.85
CA GLN A 422 -1.54 -11.83 10.09
C GLN A 422 -2.34 -13.13 10.20
N GLU A 423 -1.73 -14.25 9.84
CA GLU A 423 -2.36 -15.57 9.81
C GLU A 423 -2.82 -16.00 11.21
N ALA A 424 -2.04 -15.68 12.25
CA ALA A 424 -2.38 -15.99 13.63
C ALA A 424 -3.72 -15.38 14.09
N PHE A 425 -4.13 -14.23 13.57
CA PHE A 425 -5.41 -13.61 13.88
C PHE A 425 -6.49 -14.01 12.88
N GLU A 426 -6.20 -13.97 11.60
CA GLU A 426 -7.18 -14.15 10.53
C GLU A 426 -7.64 -15.60 10.42
N ASP A 427 -6.71 -16.54 10.29
CA ASP A 427 -7.03 -17.95 10.09
C ASP A 427 -7.73 -18.56 11.31
N VAL A 428 -7.25 -18.23 12.50
CA VAL A 428 -7.87 -18.72 13.73
C VAL A 428 -9.29 -18.19 13.89
N ALA A 429 -9.52 -16.90 13.62
CA ALA A 429 -10.87 -16.33 13.68
C ALA A 429 -11.84 -17.00 12.69
N GLN A 430 -11.38 -17.25 11.46
CA GLN A 430 -12.19 -17.90 10.41
C GLN A 430 -12.50 -19.36 10.76
N GLN A 431 -11.51 -20.14 11.20
CA GLN A 431 -11.69 -21.55 11.56
C GLN A 431 -12.61 -21.73 12.76
N ASP A 432 -12.44 -20.90 13.78
CA ASP A 432 -13.24 -20.99 15.00
C ASP A 432 -14.66 -20.50 14.76
N ARG A 433 -14.87 -19.46 13.96
CA ARG A 433 -16.21 -19.02 13.55
C ARG A 433 -16.94 -20.11 12.76
N ALA A 434 -16.29 -20.79 11.83
CA ALA A 434 -16.89 -21.91 11.11
C ALA A 434 -17.35 -23.02 12.07
N THR A 435 -16.57 -23.30 13.12
CA THR A 435 -16.95 -24.25 14.16
C THR A 435 -18.15 -23.76 14.98
N VAL A 436 -18.22 -22.48 15.30
CA VAL A 436 -19.38 -21.88 15.98
C VAL A 436 -20.65 -22.02 15.11
N GLU A 437 -20.56 -21.73 13.81
CA GLU A 437 -21.69 -21.86 12.87
C GLU A 437 -22.19 -23.33 12.76
N GLU A 438 -21.28 -24.30 12.74
CA GLU A 438 -21.64 -25.72 12.80
C GLU A 438 -22.42 -26.05 14.08
N ARG A 439 -21.93 -25.63 15.25
CA ARG A 439 -22.58 -25.83 16.56
C ARG A 439 -23.96 -25.16 16.62
N LEU A 440 -24.12 -23.96 16.10
CA LEU A 440 -25.42 -23.27 16.00
C LEU A 440 -26.39 -24.05 15.10
N THR A 441 -25.93 -24.59 13.98
CA THR A 441 -26.73 -25.43 13.08
C THR A 441 -27.16 -26.73 13.73
N GLU A 442 -26.33 -27.28 14.63
CA GLU A 442 -26.67 -28.45 15.49
C GLU A 442 -27.66 -28.13 16.63
N GLY A 443 -28.00 -26.85 16.82
CA GLY A 443 -29.02 -26.40 17.78
C GLY A 443 -28.45 -26.01 19.15
N GLN A 444 -27.15 -25.79 19.27
CA GLN A 444 -26.57 -25.16 20.47
C GLN A 444 -26.99 -23.68 20.54
N SER A 445 -27.08 -23.14 21.76
CA SER A 445 -27.22 -21.69 21.93
C SER A 445 -25.92 -20.97 21.54
N ALA A 446 -25.99 -19.71 21.14
CA ALA A 446 -24.81 -18.92 20.85
C ALA A 446 -23.79 -18.93 21.99
N GLN A 447 -24.26 -18.76 23.22
CA GLN A 447 -23.40 -18.81 24.40
C GLN A 447 -22.65 -20.15 24.57
N GLU A 448 -23.31 -21.29 24.27
CA GLU A 448 -22.65 -22.59 24.35
C GLU A 448 -21.69 -22.83 23.20
N ALA A 449 -22.06 -22.40 21.98
CA ALA A 449 -21.24 -22.56 20.79
C ALA A 449 -19.92 -21.77 20.86
N GLU A 450 -19.94 -20.60 21.46
CA GLU A 450 -18.82 -19.66 21.57
C GLU A 450 -17.92 -19.88 22.79
N ALA A 451 -18.45 -20.53 23.86
CA ALA A 451 -17.85 -20.52 25.20
C ALA A 451 -16.38 -20.96 25.25
N GLU A 452 -15.99 -21.94 24.44
CA GLU A 452 -14.61 -22.43 24.34
C GLU A 452 -13.68 -21.34 23.86
N PHE A 453 -14.05 -20.70 22.76
CA PHE A 453 -13.25 -19.73 22.03
C PHE A 453 -13.11 -18.37 22.75
N LEU A 454 -14.07 -18.04 23.60
CA LEU A 454 -14.09 -16.80 24.39
C LEU A 454 -13.46 -16.97 25.78
N SER A 455 -12.87 -18.14 26.09
CA SER A 455 -12.25 -18.39 27.39
C SER A 455 -10.85 -17.77 27.49
N ASP A 456 -10.45 -17.36 28.68
CA ASP A 456 -9.11 -16.87 28.97
C ASP A 456 -8.02 -17.92 28.68
N ASP A 457 -8.31 -19.20 28.91
CA ASP A 457 -7.39 -20.29 28.63
C ASP A 457 -7.16 -20.45 27.13
N TYR A 458 -8.17 -20.20 26.28
CA TYR A 458 -8.02 -20.24 24.84
C TYR A 458 -7.09 -19.12 24.35
N PHE A 459 -7.34 -17.89 24.77
CA PHE A 459 -6.45 -16.76 24.47
C PHE A 459 -5.03 -17.00 24.95
N GLU A 460 -4.84 -17.51 26.19
CA GLU A 460 -3.51 -17.76 26.73
C GLU A 460 -2.72 -18.76 25.89
N ASN A 461 -3.37 -19.86 25.50
CA ASN A 461 -2.73 -20.87 24.66
C ASN A 461 -2.36 -20.30 23.27
N TRP A 462 -3.27 -19.58 22.66
CA TRP A 462 -3.02 -18.91 21.39
C TRP A 462 -1.86 -17.91 21.50
N TYR A 463 -1.88 -17.04 22.51
CA TYR A 463 -0.86 -16.03 22.76
C TYR A 463 0.55 -16.65 22.92
N GLN A 464 0.68 -17.71 23.69
CA GLN A 464 1.96 -18.39 23.91
C GLN A 464 2.49 -19.04 22.63
N ASN A 465 1.62 -19.60 21.81
CA ASN A 465 2.01 -20.20 20.53
C ASN A 465 2.54 -19.14 19.58
N VAL A 466 1.81 -18.04 19.39
CA VAL A 466 2.22 -16.92 18.49
C VAL A 466 3.50 -16.27 19.00
N LEU A 467 3.61 -16.01 20.31
CA LEU A 467 4.84 -15.46 20.90
C LEU A 467 6.04 -16.35 20.61
N SER A 468 5.90 -17.68 20.80
CA SER A 468 7.00 -18.63 20.54
C SER A 468 7.41 -18.65 19.05
N GLU A 469 6.46 -18.49 18.14
CA GLU A 469 6.74 -18.47 16.71
C GLU A 469 7.43 -17.16 16.29
N LEU A 470 6.95 -16.02 16.78
CA LEU A 470 7.54 -14.71 16.50
C LEU A 470 8.95 -14.55 17.09
N GLN A 471 9.25 -15.17 18.24
CA GLN A 471 10.58 -15.19 18.85
C GLN A 471 11.66 -15.82 17.94
N ALA A 472 11.29 -16.63 16.96
CA ALA A 472 12.22 -17.20 16.00
C ALA A 472 12.85 -16.16 15.06
N TYR A 473 12.25 -14.96 14.98
CA TYR A 473 12.69 -13.85 14.12
C TYR A 473 13.51 -12.80 14.89
N GLU A 474 13.71 -12.94 16.19
CA GLU A 474 14.59 -12.04 16.96
C GLU A 474 16.05 -12.22 16.53
N GLY A 475 16.78 -11.11 16.23
CA GLY A 475 18.16 -11.20 15.80
C GLY A 475 18.91 -9.89 15.77
#